data_b1719ef62dd7f5f8ed20b0f9bb4410fe
#
_entry.id   b1719ef62dd7f5f8ed20b0f9bb4410fe
#
_cell.length_a   1.000
_cell.length_b   1.000
_cell.length_c   1.000
_cell.angle_alpha   90.00
_cell.angle_beta   90.00
_cell.angle_gamma   90.00
#
_symmetry.space_group_name_H-M   'P 1'
#
loop_
_entity.id
_entity.type
_entity.pdbx_description
1 polymer ?
#
loop_
_entity_poly.entity_id
_entity_poly.type
_entity_poly.pdbx_seq_one_letter_code
_entity_poly.pdbx_strand_id
1 'polypeptide(L)'
;MKQLNSLYNSNAEELLGRVTLSGKNIFNRSAYILVTNEQNTPKGYKAIISAHDFSDKISTPCIKVDNISGFNEGDVINISPNGEVCFLYEINSASNAIFATARCNHRCIMCPQPPVQQERDRTDFNLNLIKLFDKNTQEVGITGGEPTMIGDSLFEIIRQIKKSCPKAAISILSNGVKFADIDYAAKLAACNHHDLQIDIPIFSDIASIHNHIVGAKTFYKTVQGLYNLAQFGQQIGLRVVIHKQTYKRLPQLADYIYHNFPFVTQVAFMQMETTGLAETNLKDLWIDPYSYNNELREAVLLLNDRGITTYIYNAQLCVLTPELRPFAKQSISEWKDVYLPVCDGCVLKNECGGFFSTNKNNISTHIHKIECTNSCTE
;
A
#
# COMPACT_ATOMS: atom_id res chain seq x y z
N MET A 1 1.60 -1.15 -8.53
CA MET A 1 2.86 -0.81 -9.23
C MET A 1 2.58 -0.92 -10.72
N LYS A 2 2.73 0.19 -11.44
CA LYS A 2 2.52 0.26 -12.88
C LYS A 2 3.71 -0.39 -13.58
N GLN A 3 3.46 -1.23 -14.57
CA GLN A 3 4.46 -2.04 -15.24
C GLN A 3 4.23 -1.98 -16.76
N LEU A 4 5.30 -1.78 -17.52
CA LEU A 4 5.25 -1.75 -18.99
C LEU A 4 6.21 -2.80 -19.54
N ASN A 5 5.75 -3.58 -20.49
CA ASN A 5 6.58 -4.52 -21.23
C ASN A 5 7.35 -3.78 -22.33
N SER A 6 8.62 -4.10 -22.49
CA SER A 6 9.46 -3.51 -23.52
C SER A 6 10.24 -4.56 -24.32
N LEU A 7 10.59 -4.20 -25.54
CA LEU A 7 11.57 -4.93 -26.37
C LEU A 7 12.95 -4.36 -26.05
N TYR A 8 13.72 -5.06 -25.19
CA TYR A 8 15.03 -4.60 -24.76
C TYR A 8 16.17 -5.40 -25.40
N ASN A 9 17.25 -4.70 -25.74
CA ASN A 9 18.46 -5.34 -26.26
C ASN A 9 19.35 -5.77 -25.07
N SER A 10 19.50 -7.06 -24.89
CA SER A 10 20.09 -7.73 -23.74
C SER A 10 21.57 -7.42 -23.57
N ASN A 11 21.97 -6.72 -22.55
CA ASN A 11 23.26 -6.76 -21.82
C ASN A 11 23.27 -5.76 -20.67
N ALA A 12 22.12 -5.37 -20.15
CA ALA A 12 22.01 -4.28 -19.22
C ALA A 12 21.87 -4.77 -17.79
N GLU A 13 22.57 -4.06 -16.95
CA GLU A 13 22.36 -4.03 -15.52
C GLU A 13 20.98 -3.42 -15.23
N GLU A 14 20.44 -3.72 -14.07
CA GLU A 14 19.25 -3.07 -13.52
C GLU A 14 19.47 -1.55 -13.46
N LEU A 15 18.58 -0.76 -14.10
CA LEU A 15 18.73 0.69 -14.19
C LEU A 15 17.63 1.41 -13.39
N LEU A 16 18.03 2.02 -12.29
CA LEU A 16 17.19 2.90 -11.49
C LEU A 16 17.46 4.36 -11.85
N GLY A 17 16.43 5.15 -12.18
CA GLY A 17 16.62 6.55 -12.55
C GLY A 17 15.36 7.39 -12.47
N ARG A 18 15.56 8.71 -12.38
CA ARG A 18 14.49 9.70 -12.43
C ARG A 18 14.13 9.98 -13.89
N VAL A 19 12.85 10.04 -14.18
CA VAL A 19 12.33 10.37 -15.50
C VAL A 19 12.51 11.86 -15.77
N THR A 20 12.94 12.19 -17.01
CA THR A 20 12.82 13.53 -17.58
C THR A 20 12.19 13.44 -18.97
N LEU A 21 11.24 14.34 -19.22
CA LEU A 21 10.57 14.51 -20.52
C LEU A 21 11.26 15.55 -21.38
N SER A 22 12.20 16.31 -20.78
CA SER A 22 12.91 17.40 -21.43
C SER A 22 14.35 17.02 -21.73
N GLY A 23 14.69 16.89 -23.02
CA GLY A 23 16.07 16.72 -23.49
C GLY A 23 17.01 17.88 -23.16
N LYS A 24 16.51 18.97 -22.59
CA LYS A 24 17.23 20.19 -22.25
C LYS A 24 17.99 20.16 -20.93
N ASN A 25 17.80 19.08 -20.11
CA ASN A 25 18.50 18.98 -18.84
C ASN A 25 20.02 18.83 -19.08
N ILE A 26 20.78 19.90 -18.83
CA ILE A 26 22.18 20.03 -19.23
C ILE A 26 23.12 19.44 -18.18
N PHE A 27 22.70 19.43 -16.90
CA PHE A 27 23.51 19.01 -15.78
C PHE A 27 23.07 17.63 -15.27
N ASN A 28 24.06 16.75 -15.07
CA ASN A 28 23.88 15.43 -14.45
C ASN A 28 22.91 14.47 -15.19
N ARG A 29 22.95 14.45 -16.52
CA ARG A 29 22.11 13.57 -17.37
C ARG A 29 22.19 12.09 -16.98
N SER A 30 23.35 11.64 -16.48
CA SER A 30 23.57 10.26 -16.07
C SER A 30 22.70 9.80 -14.87
N ALA A 31 22.05 10.73 -14.17
CA ALA A 31 21.07 10.41 -13.13
C ALA A 31 19.64 10.22 -13.67
N TYR A 32 19.39 10.61 -14.93
CA TYR A 32 18.05 10.63 -15.52
C TYR A 32 17.85 9.58 -16.60
N ILE A 33 16.62 9.14 -16.74
CA ILE A 33 16.10 8.36 -17.87
C ILE A 33 15.28 9.33 -18.72
N LEU A 34 15.66 9.52 -19.96
CA LEU A 34 14.95 10.39 -20.90
C LEU A 34 13.78 9.64 -21.52
N VAL A 35 12.58 10.20 -21.47
CA VAL A 35 11.39 9.68 -22.14
C VAL A 35 11.02 10.64 -23.26
N THR A 36 11.15 10.19 -24.52
CA THR A 36 10.95 11.07 -25.68
C THR A 36 10.69 10.27 -26.96
N ASN A 37 9.95 10.86 -27.88
CA ASN A 37 9.80 10.37 -29.24
C ASN A 37 10.69 11.12 -30.26
N GLU A 38 11.55 12.05 -29.80
CA GLU A 38 12.45 12.77 -30.66
C GLU A 38 13.62 11.88 -31.12
N GLN A 39 13.93 11.92 -32.43
CA GLN A 39 15.00 11.11 -33.04
C GLN A 39 16.42 11.60 -32.65
N ASN A 40 16.58 12.91 -32.47
CA ASN A 40 17.85 13.52 -32.10
C ASN A 40 17.95 13.72 -30.59
N THR A 41 18.32 12.66 -29.87
CA THR A 41 18.42 12.68 -28.44
C THR A 41 19.84 13.08 -27.98
N PRO A 42 19.97 13.98 -26.98
CA PRO A 42 21.27 14.33 -26.41
C PRO A 42 21.90 13.10 -25.71
N LYS A 43 23.21 12.95 -25.80
CA LYS A 43 23.96 11.87 -25.13
C LYS A 43 24.07 12.07 -23.62
N GLY A 44 24.36 11.00 -22.90
CA GLY A 44 24.73 11.04 -21.48
C GLY A 44 23.61 10.72 -20.51
N TYR A 45 22.41 10.39 -20.96
CA TYR A 45 21.33 9.85 -20.14
C TYR A 45 21.62 8.41 -19.73
N LYS A 46 21.07 7.98 -18.59
CA LYS A 46 21.19 6.60 -18.09
C LYS A 46 20.51 5.60 -19.04
N ALA A 47 19.36 5.95 -19.57
CA ALA A 47 18.62 5.24 -20.62
C ALA A 47 17.71 6.21 -21.36
N ILE A 48 17.16 5.75 -22.49
CA ILE A 48 16.16 6.47 -23.27
C ILE A 48 14.95 5.54 -23.46
N ILE A 49 13.75 6.05 -23.22
CA ILE A 49 12.48 5.35 -23.48
C ILE A 49 11.74 6.09 -24.58
N SER A 50 11.22 5.34 -25.57
CA SER A 50 10.45 5.88 -26.70
C SER A 50 9.37 4.92 -27.16
N ALA A 51 8.33 5.44 -27.80
CA ALA A 51 7.37 4.63 -28.54
C ALA A 51 7.86 4.27 -29.96
N HIS A 52 8.96 4.87 -30.44
CA HIS A 52 9.54 4.63 -31.75
C HIS A 52 10.84 3.82 -31.70
N ASP A 53 11.19 3.17 -32.79
CA ASP A 53 12.48 2.49 -32.91
C ASP A 53 13.62 3.50 -32.96
N PHE A 54 14.73 3.14 -32.32
CA PHE A 54 15.95 3.92 -32.33
C PHE A 54 16.86 3.54 -33.49
N SER A 55 17.61 4.49 -34.02
CA SER A 55 18.67 4.18 -34.99
C SER A 55 19.82 3.41 -34.34
N ASP A 56 20.44 2.46 -35.01
CA ASP A 56 21.51 1.57 -34.53
C ASP A 56 22.79 2.27 -34.03
N LYS A 57 22.81 3.61 -34.02
CA LYS A 57 24.02 4.42 -33.68
C LYS A 57 24.02 4.95 -32.26
N ILE A 58 23.06 4.58 -31.38
CA ILE A 58 22.94 5.12 -30.05
C ILE A 58 23.63 4.17 -29.07
N SER A 59 24.67 4.64 -28.37
CA SER A 59 25.39 3.87 -27.33
C SER A 59 24.68 3.83 -25.98
N THR A 60 23.65 4.66 -25.76
CA THR A 60 22.83 4.70 -24.55
C THR A 60 21.80 3.57 -24.61
N PRO A 61 21.54 2.85 -23.50
CA PRO A 61 20.45 1.87 -23.44
C PRO A 61 19.11 2.47 -23.89
N CYS A 62 18.45 1.82 -24.85
CA CYS A 62 17.19 2.30 -25.42
C CYS A 62 16.09 1.27 -25.20
N ILE A 63 14.95 1.72 -24.69
CA ILE A 63 13.80 0.87 -24.40
C ILE A 63 12.60 1.35 -25.21
N LYS A 64 12.01 0.46 -26.00
CA LYS A 64 10.78 0.73 -26.72
C LYS A 64 9.59 0.31 -25.86
N VAL A 65 8.60 1.18 -25.78
CA VAL A 65 7.31 0.95 -25.11
C VAL A 65 6.17 1.27 -26.08
N ASP A 66 4.98 0.74 -25.84
CA ASP A 66 3.83 1.01 -26.71
C ASP A 66 3.41 2.48 -26.68
N ASN A 67 3.54 3.14 -25.52
CA ASN A 67 3.10 4.52 -25.31
C ASN A 67 3.91 5.18 -24.18
N ILE A 68 4.28 6.44 -24.38
CA ILE A 68 5.01 7.25 -23.39
C ILE A 68 4.10 8.23 -22.61
N SER A 69 2.81 8.32 -22.91
CA SER A 69 1.89 9.28 -22.25
C SER A 69 1.69 9.04 -20.76
N GLY A 70 2.08 7.87 -20.27
CA GLY A 70 1.95 7.51 -18.86
C GLY A 70 3.12 7.89 -17.95
N PHE A 71 4.16 8.55 -18.49
CA PHE A 71 5.31 9.03 -17.73
C PHE A 71 5.15 10.50 -17.37
N ASN A 72 5.57 10.87 -16.18
CA ASN A 72 5.61 12.26 -15.73
C ASN A 72 7.04 12.71 -15.45
N GLU A 73 7.32 14.00 -15.62
CA GLU A 73 8.59 14.60 -15.22
C GLU A 73 8.79 14.40 -13.72
N GLY A 74 9.85 13.70 -13.32
CA GLY A 74 10.18 13.45 -11.92
C GLY A 74 9.74 12.08 -11.38
N ASP A 75 9.00 11.26 -12.13
CA ASP A 75 8.78 9.86 -11.78
C ASP A 75 10.11 9.14 -11.56
N VAL A 76 10.13 8.09 -10.73
CA VAL A 76 11.31 7.22 -10.61
C VAL A 76 10.93 5.82 -11.05
N ILE A 77 11.68 5.33 -12.01
CA ILE A 77 11.48 4.02 -12.61
C ILE A 77 12.69 3.12 -12.47
N ASN A 78 12.41 1.84 -12.43
CA ASN A 78 13.40 0.79 -12.55
C ASN A 78 13.22 0.06 -13.87
N ILE A 79 14.31 -0.16 -14.58
CA ILE A 79 14.34 -0.97 -15.81
C ILE A 79 15.12 -2.23 -15.46
N SER A 80 14.43 -3.36 -15.48
CA SER A 80 15.04 -4.67 -15.20
C SER A 80 15.91 -5.15 -16.39
N PRO A 81 16.81 -6.11 -16.19
CA PRO A 81 17.66 -6.65 -17.26
C PRO A 81 16.90 -7.25 -18.44
N ASN A 82 15.65 -7.67 -18.24
CA ASN A 82 14.76 -8.17 -19.31
C ASN A 82 13.95 -7.05 -19.99
N GLY A 83 14.23 -5.79 -19.66
CA GLY A 83 13.60 -4.61 -20.26
C GLY A 83 12.27 -4.18 -19.66
N GLU A 84 11.81 -4.84 -18.61
CA GLU A 84 10.57 -4.48 -17.93
C GLU A 84 10.73 -3.15 -17.19
N VAL A 85 9.79 -2.22 -17.42
CA VAL A 85 9.79 -0.89 -16.81
C VAL A 85 8.79 -0.87 -15.65
N CYS A 86 9.28 -0.67 -14.45
CA CYS A 86 8.49 -0.59 -13.21
C CYS A 86 8.51 0.82 -12.65
N PHE A 87 7.35 1.41 -12.39
CA PHE A 87 7.23 2.68 -11.66
C PHE A 87 7.36 2.41 -10.17
N LEU A 88 8.40 2.97 -9.56
CA LEU A 88 8.69 2.82 -8.11
C LEU A 88 8.31 4.05 -7.31
N TYR A 89 8.20 5.20 -7.97
CA TYR A 89 7.74 6.46 -7.41
C TYR A 89 7.02 7.24 -8.52
N GLU A 90 5.83 7.69 -8.23
CA GLU A 90 5.03 8.52 -9.13
C GLU A 90 4.87 9.91 -8.52
N ILE A 91 5.38 10.95 -9.21
CA ILE A 91 5.43 12.32 -8.70
C ILE A 91 4.05 12.89 -8.38
N ASN A 92 3.03 12.48 -9.12
CA ASN A 92 1.65 12.93 -8.97
C ASN A 92 0.84 12.06 -8.00
N SER A 93 1.42 10.98 -7.46
CA SER A 93 0.74 10.14 -6.48
C SER A 93 0.76 10.80 -5.10
N ALA A 94 -0.38 10.80 -4.43
CA ALA A 94 -0.47 11.28 -3.05
C ALA A 94 0.30 10.37 -2.08
N SER A 95 0.45 9.08 -2.39
CA SER A 95 1.15 8.11 -1.56
C SER A 95 2.04 7.22 -2.42
N ASN A 96 3.30 7.15 -2.06
CA ASN A 96 4.29 6.25 -2.64
C ASN A 96 4.74 5.22 -1.61
N ALA A 97 5.22 4.06 -2.05
CA ALA A 97 5.59 2.99 -1.13
C ALA A 97 6.97 2.39 -1.42
N ILE A 98 7.71 2.14 -0.35
CA ILE A 98 8.94 1.34 -0.36
C ILE A 98 8.59 -0.11 -0.02
N PHE A 99 8.94 -1.01 -0.92
CA PHE A 99 8.87 -2.45 -0.68
C PHE A 99 10.15 -2.92 0.01
N ALA A 100 10.09 -3.11 1.33
CA ALA A 100 11.27 -3.39 2.15
C ALA A 100 11.80 -4.81 1.91
N THR A 101 10.93 -5.82 1.90
CA THR A 101 11.29 -7.22 1.71
C THR A 101 10.04 -8.07 1.40
N ALA A 102 10.19 -9.17 0.65
CA ALA A 102 9.15 -10.16 0.47
C ALA A 102 9.13 -11.23 1.59
N ARG A 103 10.12 -11.22 2.50
CA ARG A 103 10.16 -12.15 3.65
C ARG A 103 9.13 -11.74 4.70
N CYS A 104 8.53 -12.74 5.37
CA CYS A 104 7.62 -12.53 6.48
C CYS A 104 7.73 -13.70 7.47
N ASN A 105 7.58 -13.41 8.76
CA ASN A 105 7.49 -14.39 9.83
C ASN A 105 6.06 -14.88 10.08
N HIS A 106 5.08 -14.39 9.31
CA HIS A 106 3.70 -14.87 9.26
C HIS A 106 3.40 -15.52 7.90
N ARG A 107 2.35 -16.34 7.87
CA ARG A 107 1.76 -16.91 6.66
C ARG A 107 0.23 -16.76 6.74
N CYS A 108 -0.23 -15.51 6.76
CA CYS A 108 -1.64 -15.20 6.91
C CYS A 108 -2.47 -15.87 5.81
N ILE A 109 -3.57 -16.52 6.19
CA ILE A 109 -4.42 -17.28 5.26
C ILE A 109 -5.06 -16.42 4.17
N MET A 110 -5.14 -15.08 4.38
CA MET A 110 -5.65 -14.10 3.42
C MET A 110 -4.56 -13.19 2.84
N CYS A 111 -3.27 -13.56 2.94
CA CYS A 111 -2.19 -12.71 2.45
C CYS A 111 -2.30 -12.52 0.93
N PRO A 112 -2.44 -11.27 0.42
CA PRO A 112 -2.51 -11.03 -1.01
C PRO A 112 -1.15 -11.21 -1.70
N GLN A 113 -0.07 -11.16 -0.91
CA GLN A 113 1.30 -11.29 -1.39
C GLN A 113 2.04 -12.33 -0.55
N PRO A 114 1.98 -13.62 -0.93
CA PRO A 114 2.60 -14.71 -0.17
C PRO A 114 4.09 -14.46 0.05
N PRO A 115 4.59 -14.67 1.29
CA PRO A 115 5.98 -14.43 1.59
C PRO A 115 6.91 -15.43 0.91
N VAL A 116 8.12 -14.99 0.56
CA VAL A 116 9.21 -15.83 0.12
C VAL A 116 10.18 -16.12 1.28
N GLN A 117 10.86 -17.27 1.24
CA GLN A 117 11.81 -17.63 2.29
C GLN A 117 13.19 -16.99 2.09
N GLN A 118 13.60 -16.87 0.84
CA GLN A 118 14.89 -16.31 0.46
C GLN A 118 14.71 -15.16 -0.49
N GLU A 119 15.38 -14.07 -0.22
CA GLU A 119 15.37 -12.86 -1.05
C GLU A 119 16.71 -12.15 -0.92
N ARG A 120 17.16 -11.52 -2.00
CA ARG A 120 18.30 -10.61 -1.97
C ARG A 120 17.96 -9.40 -1.09
N ASP A 121 18.90 -8.95 -0.28
CA ASP A 121 18.76 -7.70 0.48
C ASP A 121 18.55 -6.51 -0.47
N ARG A 122 17.49 -5.77 -0.23
CA ARG A 122 17.08 -4.61 -1.03
C ARG A 122 17.43 -3.28 -0.34
N THR A 123 18.12 -3.30 0.79
CA THR A 123 18.39 -2.09 1.58
C THR A 123 19.09 -1.01 0.76
N ASP A 124 20.21 -1.34 0.12
CA ASP A 124 20.97 -0.38 -0.70
C ASP A 124 20.15 0.14 -1.89
N PHE A 125 19.38 -0.76 -2.53
CA PHE A 125 18.49 -0.38 -3.61
C PHE A 125 17.44 0.63 -3.13
N ASN A 126 16.78 0.36 -2.01
CA ASN A 126 15.75 1.22 -1.43
C ASN A 126 16.33 2.57 -0.98
N LEU A 127 17.53 2.58 -0.37
CA LEU A 127 18.21 3.82 -0.01
C LEU A 127 18.53 4.69 -1.24
N ASN A 128 18.95 4.06 -2.35
CA ASN A 128 19.21 4.78 -3.60
C ASN A 128 17.91 5.25 -4.26
N LEU A 129 16.84 4.45 -4.20
CA LEU A 129 15.52 4.84 -4.68
C LEU A 129 15.01 6.10 -3.95
N ILE A 130 15.06 6.11 -2.62
CA ILE A 130 14.58 7.24 -1.79
C ILE A 130 15.34 8.55 -2.07
N LYS A 131 16.64 8.47 -2.43
CA LYS A 131 17.43 9.66 -2.83
C LYS A 131 16.89 10.35 -4.09
N LEU A 132 16.12 9.62 -4.91
CA LEU A 132 15.52 10.12 -6.15
C LEU A 132 14.10 10.69 -5.94
N PHE A 133 13.50 10.55 -4.76
CA PHE A 133 12.18 11.10 -4.47
C PHE A 133 12.17 12.62 -4.50
N ASP A 134 11.02 13.21 -4.80
CA ASP A 134 10.85 14.65 -4.69
C ASP A 134 10.78 15.08 -3.22
N LYS A 135 11.41 16.20 -2.89
CA LYS A 135 11.43 16.74 -1.51
C LYS A 135 10.04 17.13 -0.97
N ASN A 136 9.07 17.33 -1.86
CA ASN A 136 7.70 17.69 -1.53
C ASN A 136 6.76 16.47 -1.46
N THR A 137 7.31 15.25 -1.52
CA THR A 137 6.53 14.02 -1.30
C THR A 137 5.70 14.14 -0.03
N GLN A 138 4.40 13.80 -0.12
CA GLN A 138 3.46 13.99 0.99
C GLN A 138 3.46 12.77 1.94
N GLU A 139 3.51 11.56 1.38
CA GLU A 139 3.48 10.32 2.14
C GLU A 139 4.38 9.26 1.53
N VAL A 140 5.05 8.49 2.39
CA VAL A 140 5.83 7.31 2.01
C VAL A 140 5.42 6.13 2.89
N GLY A 141 4.76 5.15 2.27
CA GLY A 141 4.50 3.85 2.90
C GLY A 141 5.74 2.97 2.94
N ILE A 142 5.95 2.24 4.02
CA ILE A 142 6.94 1.15 4.08
C ILE A 142 6.17 -0.15 4.25
N THR A 143 6.26 -0.99 3.24
CA THR A 143 5.51 -2.24 3.14
C THR A 143 6.41 -3.41 2.72
N GLY A 144 5.80 -4.58 2.55
CA GLY A 144 6.48 -5.80 2.10
C GLY A 144 5.75 -7.02 2.61
N GLY A 145 6.48 -8.11 2.83
CA GLY A 145 6.02 -9.21 3.67
C GLY A 145 5.92 -8.71 5.11
N GLU A 146 7.07 -8.55 5.77
CA GLU A 146 7.18 -7.90 7.09
C GLU A 146 8.42 -7.00 7.12
N PRO A 147 8.24 -5.66 7.11
CA PRO A 147 9.37 -4.72 7.05
C PRO A 147 10.41 -4.89 8.17
N THR A 148 10.00 -5.30 9.37
CA THR A 148 10.93 -5.49 10.48
C THR A 148 11.89 -6.68 10.29
N MET A 149 11.67 -7.53 9.27
CA MET A 149 12.57 -8.64 8.92
C MET A 149 13.92 -8.17 8.35
N ILE A 150 14.04 -6.91 7.92
CA ILE A 150 15.32 -6.32 7.51
C ILE A 150 16.13 -5.77 8.70
N GLY A 151 15.62 -5.91 9.94
CA GLY A 151 16.34 -5.49 11.14
C GLY A 151 16.58 -3.98 11.21
N ASP A 152 17.79 -3.58 11.58
CA ASP A 152 18.16 -2.17 11.78
C ASP A 152 18.16 -1.35 10.46
N SER A 153 18.24 -2.01 9.29
CA SER A 153 18.10 -1.36 7.98
C SER A 153 16.75 -0.63 7.81
N LEU A 154 15.70 -1.05 8.54
CA LEU A 154 14.43 -0.30 8.57
C LEU A 154 14.63 1.13 9.06
N PHE A 155 15.44 1.31 10.09
CA PHE A 155 15.73 2.64 10.65
C PHE A 155 16.59 3.49 9.72
N GLU A 156 17.46 2.86 8.91
CA GLU A 156 18.23 3.56 7.88
C GLU A 156 17.31 4.10 6.78
N ILE A 157 16.33 3.27 6.34
CA ILE A 157 15.29 3.68 5.38
C ILE A 157 14.49 4.86 5.93
N ILE A 158 14.02 4.82 7.17
CA ILE A 158 13.27 5.92 7.80
C ILE A 158 14.10 7.20 7.85
N ARG A 159 15.39 7.11 8.27
CA ARG A 159 16.28 8.27 8.29
C ARG A 159 16.55 8.83 6.90
N GLN A 160 16.65 7.94 5.88
CA GLN A 160 16.84 8.39 4.50
C GLN A 160 15.59 9.09 3.97
N ILE A 161 14.37 8.60 4.28
CA ILE A 161 13.11 9.29 3.92
C ILE A 161 13.08 10.68 4.60
N LYS A 162 13.33 10.75 5.90
CA LYS A 162 13.41 12.02 6.65
C LYS A 162 14.37 13.03 6.02
N LYS A 163 15.50 12.54 5.49
CA LYS A 163 16.52 13.38 4.82
C LYS A 163 16.08 13.84 3.44
N SER A 164 15.49 12.94 2.63
CA SER A 164 15.14 13.23 1.23
C SER A 164 13.81 13.97 1.12
N CYS A 165 12.83 13.59 1.96
CA CYS A 165 11.44 14.07 1.95
C CYS A 165 11.06 14.58 3.37
N PRO A 166 11.62 15.70 3.83
CA PRO A 166 11.52 16.09 5.24
C PRO A 166 10.11 16.43 5.72
N LYS A 167 9.15 16.57 4.81
CA LYS A 167 7.74 16.86 5.13
C LYS A 167 6.83 15.64 4.99
N ALA A 168 7.35 14.51 4.47
CA ALA A 168 6.52 13.35 4.21
C ALA A 168 6.06 12.71 5.51
N ALA A 169 4.79 12.32 5.59
CA ALA A 169 4.31 11.34 6.56
C ALA A 169 4.89 9.96 6.22
N ILE A 170 5.16 9.14 7.22
CA ILE A 170 5.60 7.75 7.04
C ILE A 170 4.57 6.81 7.63
N SER A 171 4.07 5.87 6.83
CA SER A 171 3.24 4.77 7.30
C SER A 171 3.99 3.44 7.18
N ILE A 172 4.09 2.67 8.28
CA ILE A 172 4.75 1.37 8.29
C ILE A 172 3.69 0.27 8.47
N LEU A 173 3.57 -0.61 7.49
CA LEU A 173 2.68 -1.77 7.56
C LEU A 173 3.45 -2.95 8.16
N SER A 174 3.26 -3.23 9.45
CA SER A 174 3.98 -4.28 10.18
C SER A 174 3.04 -5.17 10.98
N ASN A 175 3.38 -6.45 11.14
CA ASN A 175 2.63 -7.35 12.02
C ASN A 175 2.87 -7.11 13.53
N GLY A 176 3.75 -6.19 13.88
CA GLY A 176 3.99 -5.75 15.26
C GLY A 176 4.87 -6.67 16.10
N VAL A 177 5.14 -7.90 15.64
CA VAL A 177 5.81 -8.94 16.45
C VAL A 177 7.21 -8.55 16.91
N LYS A 178 7.99 -7.90 16.03
CA LYS A 178 9.38 -7.51 16.35
C LYS A 178 9.42 -6.41 17.42
N PHE A 179 8.40 -5.58 17.51
CA PHE A 179 8.30 -4.52 18.52
C PHE A 179 7.98 -5.06 19.94
N ALA A 180 7.73 -6.37 20.11
CA ALA A 180 7.73 -7.00 21.43
C ALA A 180 9.12 -6.93 22.10
N ASP A 181 10.17 -6.78 21.32
CA ASP A 181 11.50 -6.38 21.77
C ASP A 181 11.49 -4.87 22.03
N ILE A 182 11.60 -4.48 23.31
CA ILE A 182 11.51 -3.07 23.73
C ILE A 182 12.66 -2.23 23.19
N ASP A 183 13.85 -2.82 23.03
CA ASP A 183 15.01 -2.11 22.47
C ASP A 183 14.79 -1.80 20.99
N TYR A 184 14.11 -2.70 20.25
CA TYR A 184 13.76 -2.46 18.86
C TYR A 184 12.70 -1.35 18.74
N ALA A 185 11.71 -1.31 19.63
CA ALA A 185 10.73 -0.21 19.68
C ALA A 185 11.39 1.13 20.05
N ALA A 186 12.35 1.12 20.98
CA ALA A 186 13.13 2.31 21.35
C ALA A 186 13.97 2.84 20.17
N LYS A 187 14.57 1.95 19.37
CA LYS A 187 15.32 2.33 18.14
C LYS A 187 14.41 2.99 17.10
N LEU A 188 13.17 2.52 16.95
CA LEU A 188 12.18 3.18 16.07
C LEU A 188 11.90 4.60 16.55
N ALA A 189 11.60 4.76 17.84
CA ALA A 189 11.34 6.07 18.44
C ALA A 189 12.54 7.02 18.30
N ALA A 190 13.77 6.50 18.38
CA ALA A 190 15.00 7.27 18.18
C ALA A 190 15.19 7.80 16.76
N CYS A 191 14.44 7.32 15.76
CA CYS A 191 14.40 7.94 14.44
C CYS A 191 13.79 9.34 14.49
N ASN A 192 12.98 9.62 15.51
CA ASN A 192 12.38 10.93 15.80
C ASN A 192 11.80 11.60 14.56
N HIS A 193 10.93 10.88 13.85
CA HIS A 193 10.21 11.41 12.70
C HIS A 193 8.95 12.13 13.19
N HIS A 194 8.64 13.30 12.61
CA HIS A 194 7.53 14.16 13.08
C HIS A 194 6.15 13.57 12.84
N ASP A 195 6.00 12.74 11.80
CA ASP A 195 4.75 12.09 11.42
C ASP A 195 5.06 10.67 10.94
N LEU A 196 5.08 9.72 11.89
CA LEU A 196 5.34 8.31 11.64
C LEU A 196 4.29 7.48 12.35
N GLN A 197 3.53 6.72 11.58
CA GLN A 197 2.51 5.81 12.07
C GLN A 197 2.88 4.36 11.77
N ILE A 198 2.58 3.47 12.70
CA ILE A 198 2.73 2.02 12.52
C ILE A 198 1.34 1.40 12.49
N ASP A 199 0.99 0.77 11.36
CA ASP A 199 -0.30 0.12 11.15
C ASP A 199 -0.17 -1.39 11.38
N ILE A 200 -0.77 -1.88 12.46
CA ILE A 200 -0.62 -3.26 12.93
C ILE A 200 -1.95 -4.01 12.75
N PRO A 201 -1.95 -5.19 12.10
CA PRO A 201 -3.15 -5.99 11.96
C PRO A 201 -3.48 -6.74 13.27
N ILE A 202 -4.77 -6.69 13.65
CA ILE A 202 -5.35 -7.55 14.68
C ILE A 202 -6.64 -8.17 14.14
N PHE A 203 -6.76 -9.50 14.22
CA PHE A 203 -7.84 -10.22 13.53
C PHE A 203 -8.88 -10.81 14.46
N SER A 204 -8.58 -10.90 15.75
CA SER A 204 -9.52 -11.38 16.77
C SER A 204 -9.07 -10.95 18.16
N ASP A 205 -10.02 -10.81 19.06
CA ASP A 205 -9.86 -10.70 20.51
C ASP A 205 -9.44 -12.03 21.17
N ILE A 206 -9.54 -13.14 20.41
CA ILE A 206 -9.17 -14.50 20.86
C ILE A 206 -7.83 -14.90 20.26
N ALA A 207 -6.82 -15.13 21.10
CA ALA A 207 -5.46 -15.46 20.69
C ALA A 207 -5.36 -16.66 19.72
N SER A 208 -6.15 -17.72 19.96
CA SER A 208 -6.12 -18.91 19.09
C SER A 208 -6.66 -18.63 17.69
N ILE A 209 -7.69 -17.78 17.57
CA ILE A 209 -8.27 -17.37 16.28
C ILE A 209 -7.26 -16.48 15.53
N HIS A 210 -6.71 -15.45 16.18
CA HIS A 210 -5.69 -14.61 15.57
C HIS A 210 -4.50 -15.43 15.08
N ASN A 211 -3.97 -16.32 15.93
CA ASN A 211 -2.84 -17.17 15.59
C ASN A 211 -3.11 -18.11 14.40
N HIS A 212 -4.33 -18.64 14.31
CA HIS A 212 -4.75 -19.44 13.15
C HIS A 212 -4.72 -18.59 11.85
N ILE A 213 -5.27 -17.38 11.91
CA ILE A 213 -5.33 -16.48 10.75
C ILE A 213 -3.95 -16.07 10.27
N VAL A 214 -3.04 -15.72 11.18
CA VAL A 214 -1.68 -15.29 10.81
C VAL A 214 -0.71 -16.46 10.56
N GLY A 215 -1.13 -17.70 10.83
CA GLY A 215 -0.31 -18.90 10.66
C GLY A 215 0.89 -18.97 11.60
N ALA A 216 0.83 -18.29 12.77
CA ALA A 216 1.92 -18.24 13.75
C ALA A 216 1.37 -17.96 15.17
N LYS A 217 2.03 -18.51 16.20
CA LYS A 217 1.66 -18.27 17.61
C LYS A 217 2.23 -16.96 18.14
N THR A 218 1.71 -15.82 17.63
CA THR A 218 2.30 -14.49 17.85
C THR A 218 1.38 -13.47 18.49
N PHE A 219 0.11 -13.79 18.78
CA PHE A 219 -0.86 -12.84 19.33
C PHE A 219 -0.29 -12.00 20.49
N TYR A 220 0.25 -12.65 21.52
CA TYR A 220 0.79 -11.94 22.68
C TYR A 220 2.04 -11.11 22.36
N LYS A 221 2.84 -11.53 21.37
CA LYS A 221 3.97 -10.70 20.91
C LYS A 221 3.49 -9.48 20.15
N THR A 222 2.46 -9.59 19.31
CA THR A 222 1.83 -8.44 18.64
C THR A 222 1.26 -7.48 19.68
N VAL A 223 0.53 -7.98 20.70
CA VAL A 223 -0.01 -7.18 21.81
C VAL A 223 1.12 -6.50 22.60
N GLN A 224 2.19 -7.21 22.95
CA GLN A 224 3.34 -6.61 23.62
C GLN A 224 4.00 -5.52 22.78
N GLY A 225 4.09 -5.74 21.45
CA GLY A 225 4.61 -4.75 20.51
C GLY A 225 3.79 -3.46 20.50
N LEU A 226 2.45 -3.56 20.54
CA LEU A 226 1.55 -2.40 20.66
C LEU A 226 1.84 -1.60 21.94
N TYR A 227 1.97 -2.26 23.10
CA TYR A 227 2.28 -1.59 24.35
C TYR A 227 3.67 -0.94 24.36
N ASN A 228 4.67 -1.63 23.81
CA ASN A 228 6.02 -1.07 23.73
C ASN A 228 6.07 0.18 22.82
N LEU A 229 5.39 0.14 21.67
CA LEU A 229 5.28 1.31 20.78
C LEU A 229 4.55 2.47 21.47
N ALA A 230 3.45 2.18 22.19
CA ALA A 230 2.71 3.19 22.95
C ALA A 230 3.55 3.80 24.06
N GLN A 231 4.37 3.00 24.77
CA GLN A 231 5.28 3.48 25.79
C GLN A 231 6.25 4.54 25.27
N PHE A 232 6.66 4.45 24.01
CA PHE A 232 7.50 5.43 23.32
C PHE A 232 6.71 6.51 22.58
N GLY A 233 5.40 6.62 22.80
CA GLY A 233 4.56 7.65 22.18
C GLY A 233 4.42 7.56 20.68
N GLN A 234 4.58 6.35 20.10
CA GLN A 234 4.42 6.17 18.66
C GLN A 234 2.95 6.20 18.26
N GLN A 235 2.65 6.76 17.07
CA GLN A 235 1.31 6.71 16.50
C GLN A 235 1.03 5.29 16.00
N ILE A 236 -0.08 4.70 16.43
CA ILE A 236 -0.43 3.32 16.13
C ILE A 236 -1.81 3.27 15.50
N GLY A 237 -1.89 2.74 14.28
CA GLY A 237 -3.13 2.35 13.64
C GLY A 237 -3.36 0.84 13.76
N LEU A 238 -4.61 0.42 13.89
CA LEU A 238 -4.98 -0.98 13.78
C LEU A 238 -5.66 -1.27 12.45
N ARG A 239 -5.38 -2.45 11.89
CA ARG A 239 -5.98 -2.91 10.64
C ARG A 239 -6.72 -4.22 10.85
N VAL A 240 -7.97 -4.27 10.41
CA VAL A 240 -8.85 -5.44 10.55
C VAL A 240 -9.35 -5.82 9.17
N VAL A 241 -8.78 -6.87 8.57
CA VAL A 241 -9.31 -7.44 7.32
C VAL A 241 -10.51 -8.32 7.65
N ILE A 242 -11.65 -8.01 7.05
CA ILE A 242 -12.92 -8.70 7.30
C ILE A 242 -13.04 -9.92 6.38
N HIS A 243 -13.30 -11.07 6.96
CA HIS A 243 -13.57 -12.31 6.23
C HIS A 243 -14.48 -13.27 7.01
N LYS A 244 -14.92 -14.34 6.37
CA LYS A 244 -15.91 -15.30 6.89
C LYS A 244 -15.59 -15.86 8.28
N GLN A 245 -14.29 -15.97 8.63
CA GLN A 245 -13.89 -16.52 9.93
C GLN A 245 -13.86 -15.48 11.06
N THR A 246 -13.93 -14.17 10.77
CA THR A 246 -13.76 -13.10 11.77
C THR A 246 -14.96 -12.19 11.91
N TYR A 247 -15.79 -12.02 10.86
CA TYR A 247 -16.82 -10.98 10.84
C TYR A 247 -17.78 -11.01 12.03
N LYS A 248 -18.18 -12.22 12.48
CA LYS A 248 -19.11 -12.37 13.61
C LYS A 248 -18.60 -11.82 14.93
N ARG A 249 -17.29 -11.67 15.05
CA ARG A 249 -16.63 -11.18 16.26
C ARG A 249 -16.15 -9.73 16.14
N LEU A 250 -16.53 -9.01 15.11
CA LEU A 250 -16.16 -7.59 14.97
C LEU A 250 -16.61 -6.74 16.16
N PRO A 251 -17.84 -6.88 16.71
CA PRO A 251 -18.24 -6.12 17.91
C PRO A 251 -17.37 -6.44 19.13
N GLN A 252 -17.06 -7.74 19.38
CA GLN A 252 -16.22 -8.14 20.50
C GLN A 252 -14.76 -7.69 20.31
N LEU A 253 -14.26 -7.71 19.07
CA LEU A 253 -12.95 -7.19 18.76
C LEU A 253 -12.88 -5.67 19.00
N ALA A 254 -13.92 -4.93 18.62
CA ALA A 254 -14.00 -3.49 18.85
C ALA A 254 -14.01 -3.17 20.35
N ASP A 255 -14.78 -3.90 21.15
CA ASP A 255 -14.79 -3.78 22.61
C ASP A 255 -13.41 -4.11 23.21
N TYR A 256 -12.78 -5.19 22.73
CA TYR A 256 -11.43 -5.56 23.15
C TYR A 256 -10.40 -4.46 22.82
N ILE A 257 -10.46 -3.87 21.62
CA ILE A 257 -9.59 -2.76 21.21
C ILE A 257 -9.77 -1.57 22.14
N TYR A 258 -11.00 -1.16 22.39
CA TYR A 258 -11.31 -0.04 23.27
C TYR A 258 -10.72 -0.22 24.68
N HIS A 259 -10.90 -1.40 25.27
CA HIS A 259 -10.43 -1.65 26.65
C HIS A 259 -8.93 -1.89 26.77
N ASN A 260 -8.29 -2.45 25.73
CA ASN A 260 -6.89 -2.86 25.83
C ASN A 260 -5.93 -1.92 25.07
N PHE A 261 -6.40 -1.20 24.05
CA PHE A 261 -5.56 -0.33 23.22
C PHE A 261 -6.10 1.09 23.09
N PRO A 262 -6.43 1.78 24.23
CA PRO A 262 -7.01 3.13 24.17
C PRO A 262 -6.05 4.17 23.58
N PHE A 263 -4.81 3.82 23.37
CA PHE A 263 -3.75 4.65 22.82
C PHE A 263 -3.66 4.61 21.28
N VAL A 264 -4.46 3.76 20.61
CA VAL A 264 -4.44 3.71 19.13
C VAL A 264 -5.10 4.94 18.54
N THR A 265 -4.53 5.46 17.48
CA THR A 265 -5.02 6.67 16.80
C THR A 265 -6.20 6.37 15.90
N GLN A 266 -6.23 5.17 15.30
CA GLN A 266 -7.27 4.77 14.35
C GLN A 266 -7.43 3.26 14.24
N VAL A 267 -8.61 2.84 13.77
CA VAL A 267 -8.92 1.46 13.38
C VAL A 267 -9.45 1.45 11.96
N ALA A 268 -8.79 0.72 11.08
CA ALA A 268 -9.18 0.54 9.68
C ALA A 268 -9.80 -0.84 9.46
N PHE A 269 -11.09 -0.90 9.22
CA PHE A 269 -11.78 -2.09 8.74
C PHE A 269 -11.65 -2.18 7.23
N MET A 270 -11.24 -3.33 6.71
CA MET A 270 -10.90 -3.48 5.29
C MET A 270 -11.61 -4.67 4.68
N GLN A 271 -12.26 -4.49 3.53
CA GLN A 271 -12.68 -5.63 2.73
C GLN A 271 -11.46 -6.37 2.19
N MET A 272 -11.56 -7.69 2.16
CA MET A 272 -10.48 -8.58 1.77
C MET A 272 -10.21 -8.51 0.26
N GLU A 273 -8.95 -8.39 -0.11
CA GLU A 273 -8.48 -8.59 -1.49
C GLU A 273 -8.36 -10.08 -1.79
N THR A 274 -8.85 -10.54 -2.95
CA THR A 274 -8.96 -11.96 -3.29
C THR A 274 -7.81 -12.44 -4.18
N THR A 275 -6.57 -12.11 -3.82
CA THR A 275 -5.35 -12.54 -4.51
C THR A 275 -4.42 -13.30 -3.57
N GLY A 276 -3.41 -13.96 -4.11
CA GLY A 276 -2.41 -14.69 -3.36
C GLY A 276 -2.99 -15.84 -2.53
N LEU A 277 -2.71 -15.90 -1.22
CA LEU A 277 -3.27 -16.93 -0.34
C LEU A 277 -4.78 -16.75 -0.10
N ALA A 278 -5.31 -15.52 -0.21
CA ALA A 278 -6.75 -15.30 -0.13
C ALA A 278 -7.49 -16.00 -1.27
N GLU A 279 -6.96 -15.99 -2.49
CA GLU A 279 -7.52 -16.70 -3.64
C GLU A 279 -7.52 -18.23 -3.40
N THR A 280 -6.41 -18.76 -2.91
CA THR A 280 -6.28 -20.20 -2.59
C THR A 280 -7.28 -20.65 -1.51
N ASN A 281 -7.55 -19.80 -0.52
CA ASN A 281 -8.43 -20.08 0.62
C ASN A 281 -9.82 -19.44 0.48
N LEU A 282 -10.21 -19.02 -0.71
CA LEU A 282 -11.38 -18.21 -0.97
C LEU A 282 -12.68 -18.81 -0.40
N LYS A 283 -12.87 -20.11 -0.56
CA LYS A 283 -14.05 -20.84 -0.06
C LYS A 283 -14.26 -20.68 1.46
N ASP A 284 -13.16 -20.59 2.21
CA ASP A 284 -13.18 -20.52 3.67
C ASP A 284 -13.09 -19.08 4.19
N LEU A 285 -12.75 -18.13 3.32
CA LEU A 285 -12.54 -16.73 3.69
C LEU A 285 -13.57 -15.78 3.13
N TRP A 286 -14.01 -16.00 1.88
CA TRP A 286 -14.91 -15.04 1.25
C TRP A 286 -16.29 -15.04 1.89
N ILE A 287 -16.83 -13.88 2.10
CA ILE A 287 -18.21 -13.61 2.49
C ILE A 287 -18.66 -12.36 1.75
N ASP A 288 -19.93 -12.37 1.31
CA ASP A 288 -20.52 -11.18 0.71
C ASP A 288 -20.46 -10.01 1.70
N PRO A 289 -19.86 -8.87 1.34
CA PRO A 289 -19.76 -7.70 2.22
C PRO A 289 -21.10 -7.21 2.77
N TYR A 290 -22.17 -7.39 2.04
CA TYR A 290 -23.51 -7.08 2.52
C TYR A 290 -23.91 -7.88 3.77
N SER A 291 -23.43 -9.11 3.88
CA SER A 291 -23.81 -10.04 4.95
C SER A 291 -23.26 -9.71 6.33
N TYR A 292 -22.24 -8.83 6.43
CA TYR A 292 -21.64 -8.46 7.72
C TYR A 292 -21.86 -6.99 8.11
N ASN A 293 -22.80 -6.31 7.45
CA ASN A 293 -23.09 -4.90 7.74
C ASN A 293 -23.48 -4.65 9.21
N ASN A 294 -24.24 -5.56 9.83
CA ASN A 294 -24.67 -5.39 11.21
C ASN A 294 -23.47 -5.43 12.18
N GLU A 295 -22.64 -6.45 12.07
CA GLU A 295 -21.46 -6.61 12.92
C GLU A 295 -20.43 -5.50 12.68
N LEU A 296 -20.27 -5.10 11.43
CA LEU A 296 -19.40 -3.97 11.09
C LEU A 296 -19.93 -2.66 11.67
N ARG A 297 -21.24 -2.41 11.57
CA ARG A 297 -21.89 -1.22 12.12
C ARG A 297 -21.71 -1.14 13.63
N GLU A 298 -21.99 -2.23 14.36
CA GLU A 298 -21.80 -2.28 15.80
C GLU A 298 -20.35 -1.97 16.18
N ALA A 299 -19.38 -2.57 15.50
CA ALA A 299 -17.95 -2.34 15.76
C ALA A 299 -17.50 -0.91 15.46
N VAL A 300 -17.91 -0.37 14.31
CA VAL A 300 -17.52 1.00 13.87
C VAL A 300 -18.13 2.05 14.80
N LEU A 301 -19.42 1.94 15.11
CA LEU A 301 -20.09 2.91 15.98
C LEU A 301 -19.56 2.85 17.40
N LEU A 302 -19.31 1.65 17.96
CA LEU A 302 -18.73 1.50 19.30
C LEU A 302 -17.39 2.24 19.40
N LEU A 303 -16.47 2.03 18.46
CA LEU A 303 -15.15 2.67 18.48
C LEU A 303 -15.25 4.18 18.28
N ASN A 304 -16.09 4.61 17.33
CA ASN A 304 -16.28 6.02 17.03
C ASN A 304 -16.88 6.78 18.22
N ASP A 305 -17.91 6.22 18.88
CA ASP A 305 -18.54 6.80 20.06
C ASP A 305 -17.60 6.89 21.27
N ARG A 306 -16.53 6.08 21.26
CA ARG A 306 -15.44 6.08 22.25
C ARG A 306 -14.25 6.95 21.88
N GLY A 307 -14.37 7.72 20.77
CA GLY A 307 -13.34 8.65 20.33
C GLY A 307 -12.16 8.03 19.59
N ILE A 308 -12.26 6.76 19.17
CA ILE A 308 -11.26 6.12 18.32
C ILE A 308 -11.67 6.34 16.85
N THR A 309 -10.83 7.05 16.10
CA THR A 309 -11.08 7.29 14.68
C THR A 309 -11.22 5.97 13.91
N THR A 310 -12.28 5.83 13.13
CA THR A 310 -12.60 4.57 12.45
C THR A 310 -12.77 4.81 10.96
N TYR A 311 -12.20 3.91 10.16
CA TYR A 311 -12.30 3.93 8.69
C TYR A 311 -12.73 2.59 8.14
N ILE A 312 -13.42 2.62 6.99
CA ILE A 312 -13.77 1.43 6.20
C ILE A 312 -13.11 1.59 4.83
N TYR A 313 -12.17 0.70 4.51
CA TYR A 313 -11.47 0.71 3.24
C TYR A 313 -11.93 -0.39 2.30
N ASN A 314 -11.76 -0.14 1.01
CA ASN A 314 -12.04 -1.08 -0.08
C ASN A 314 -13.53 -1.49 -0.17
N ALA A 315 -14.43 -0.66 0.34
CA ALA A 315 -15.87 -0.96 0.40
C ALA A 315 -16.64 -0.17 -0.66
N GLN A 316 -17.59 -0.85 -1.29
CA GLN A 316 -18.55 -0.21 -2.21
C GLN A 316 -19.67 0.44 -1.40
N LEU A 317 -19.93 1.74 -1.60
CA LEU A 317 -20.92 2.49 -0.82
C LEU A 317 -22.35 1.96 -0.94
N CYS A 318 -22.69 1.33 -2.07
CA CYS A 318 -24.01 0.71 -2.25
C CYS A 318 -24.20 -0.56 -1.43
N VAL A 319 -23.13 -1.21 -1.01
CA VAL A 319 -23.17 -2.42 -0.17
C VAL A 319 -23.22 -2.07 1.31
N LEU A 320 -22.68 -0.91 1.69
CA LEU A 320 -22.72 -0.41 3.06
C LEU A 320 -24.09 0.20 3.40
N THR A 321 -24.53 -0.01 4.64
CA THR A 321 -25.68 0.74 5.16
C THR A 321 -25.38 2.23 5.15
N PRO A 322 -26.40 3.10 4.99
CA PRO A 322 -26.19 4.57 4.94
C PRO A 322 -25.37 5.10 6.12
N GLU A 323 -25.58 4.56 7.31
CA GLU A 323 -24.87 4.94 8.55
C GLU A 323 -23.35 4.67 8.50
N LEU A 324 -22.91 3.68 7.73
CA LEU A 324 -21.49 3.33 7.57
C LEU A 324 -20.77 4.13 6.48
N ARG A 325 -21.50 4.72 5.54
CA ARG A 325 -20.90 5.45 4.40
C ARG A 325 -19.96 6.59 4.80
N PRO A 326 -20.24 7.37 5.87
CA PRO A 326 -19.33 8.44 6.30
C PRO A 326 -17.93 7.94 6.73
N PHE A 327 -17.82 6.67 7.14
CA PHE A 327 -16.56 6.04 7.55
C PHE A 327 -15.78 5.45 6.38
N ALA A 328 -16.43 5.30 5.22
CA ALA A 328 -15.78 4.74 4.04
C ALA A 328 -14.74 5.71 3.47
N LYS A 329 -13.61 5.15 3.04
CA LYS A 329 -12.53 5.88 2.38
C LYS A 329 -12.16 5.20 1.07
N GLN A 330 -11.89 6.00 0.06
CA GLN A 330 -11.27 5.51 -1.16
C GLN A 330 -9.87 4.97 -0.86
N SER A 331 -9.43 3.99 -1.64
CA SER A 331 -8.06 3.53 -1.56
C SER A 331 -7.11 4.57 -2.14
N ILE A 332 -5.92 4.68 -1.56
CA ILE A 332 -4.83 5.53 -2.07
C ILE A 332 -4.30 5.00 -3.42
N SER A 333 -4.60 3.74 -3.74
CA SER A 333 -4.04 3.04 -4.91
C SER A 333 -5.06 2.98 -6.05
N GLU A 334 -4.77 3.63 -7.17
CA GLU A 334 -5.65 3.73 -8.35
C GLU A 334 -6.12 2.37 -8.92
N TRP A 335 -5.29 1.30 -8.81
CA TRP A 335 -5.71 -0.04 -9.26
C TRP A 335 -6.85 -0.66 -8.44
N LYS A 336 -7.25 0.00 -7.35
CA LYS A 336 -8.38 -0.39 -6.51
C LYS A 336 -9.65 0.37 -6.83
N ASP A 337 -9.56 1.42 -7.66
CA ASP A 337 -10.70 2.28 -8.02
C ASP A 337 -11.31 1.86 -9.38
N VAL A 338 -11.57 0.56 -9.52
CA VAL A 338 -12.24 0.00 -10.70
C VAL A 338 -13.74 0.00 -10.47
N TYR A 339 -14.51 0.34 -11.51
CA TYR A 339 -15.98 0.41 -11.44
C TYR A 339 -16.61 -0.49 -12.50
N LEU A 340 -17.79 -1.03 -12.18
CA LEU A 340 -18.58 -1.84 -13.07
C LEU A 340 -19.54 -0.97 -13.91
N PRO A 341 -20.06 -1.46 -15.05
CA PRO A 341 -21.04 -0.71 -15.85
C PRO A 341 -22.27 -0.28 -15.06
N VAL A 342 -22.72 -1.07 -14.07
CA VAL A 342 -23.84 -0.70 -13.18
C VAL A 342 -23.54 0.56 -12.33
N CYS A 343 -22.29 0.92 -12.17
CA CYS A 343 -21.88 2.14 -11.43
C CYS A 343 -22.00 3.42 -12.29
N ASP A 344 -22.28 3.30 -13.58
CA ASP A 344 -22.45 4.47 -14.44
C ASP A 344 -23.71 5.24 -14.06
N GLY A 345 -23.54 6.56 -13.83
CA GLY A 345 -24.59 7.41 -13.32
C GLY A 345 -24.90 7.26 -11.83
N CYS A 346 -24.10 6.52 -11.06
CA CYS A 346 -24.21 6.47 -9.61
C CYS A 346 -23.77 7.82 -9.00
N VAL A 347 -24.60 8.40 -8.15
CA VAL A 347 -24.32 9.74 -7.56
C VAL A 347 -23.15 9.75 -6.59
N LEU A 348 -22.80 8.59 -6.00
CA LEU A 348 -21.67 8.44 -5.07
C LEU A 348 -20.44 7.79 -5.73
N LYS A 349 -20.38 7.69 -7.05
CA LYS A 349 -19.28 7.03 -7.76
C LYS A 349 -17.92 7.63 -7.38
N ASN A 350 -17.83 8.94 -7.29
CA ASN A 350 -16.58 9.67 -7.02
C ASN A 350 -16.09 9.56 -5.56
N GLU A 351 -16.97 9.12 -4.65
CA GLU A 351 -16.64 8.91 -3.23
C GLU A 351 -16.46 7.42 -2.91
N CYS A 352 -16.85 6.54 -3.84
CA CYS A 352 -16.88 5.11 -3.63
C CYS A 352 -15.49 4.49 -3.77
N GLY A 353 -15.14 3.56 -2.88
CA GLY A 353 -13.88 2.82 -2.93
C GLY A 353 -13.74 1.84 -4.11
N GLY A 354 -14.79 1.70 -4.94
CA GLY A 354 -14.74 0.85 -6.12
C GLY A 354 -14.41 -0.62 -5.84
N PHE A 355 -13.78 -1.26 -6.79
CA PHE A 355 -13.41 -2.67 -6.74
C PHE A 355 -11.91 -2.83 -6.99
N PHE A 356 -11.32 -3.86 -6.40
CA PHE A 356 -10.00 -4.30 -6.85
C PHE A 356 -10.06 -4.80 -8.29
N SER A 357 -9.11 -4.42 -9.11
CA SER A 357 -8.96 -4.98 -10.47
C SER A 357 -8.80 -6.49 -10.48
N THR A 358 -8.37 -7.05 -9.35
CA THR A 358 -8.16 -8.48 -9.08
C THR A 358 -9.41 -9.23 -8.62
N ASN A 359 -10.49 -8.54 -8.20
CA ASN A 359 -11.69 -9.15 -7.63
C ASN A 359 -12.79 -9.48 -8.67
N LYS A 360 -12.43 -9.77 -9.92
CA LYS A 360 -13.38 -9.90 -11.04
C LYS A 360 -14.53 -10.91 -10.81
N ASN A 361 -14.34 -11.92 -9.97
CA ASN A 361 -15.30 -13.03 -9.79
C ASN A 361 -15.95 -13.09 -8.42
N ASN A 362 -15.56 -12.20 -7.48
CA ASN A 362 -16.05 -12.23 -6.08
C ASN A 362 -16.64 -10.88 -5.72
N ILE A 363 -17.76 -10.58 -6.33
CA ILE A 363 -18.47 -9.31 -6.23
C ILE A 363 -19.77 -9.57 -5.46
N SER A 364 -20.16 -8.66 -4.58
CA SER A 364 -21.45 -8.73 -3.89
C SER A 364 -22.60 -8.76 -4.89
N THR A 365 -23.58 -9.60 -4.63
CA THR A 365 -24.83 -9.63 -5.39
C THR A 365 -25.73 -8.42 -5.14
N HIS A 366 -25.37 -7.58 -4.17
CA HIS A 366 -26.09 -6.37 -3.77
C HIS A 366 -25.53 -5.08 -4.41
N ILE A 367 -24.63 -5.21 -5.39
CA ILE A 367 -24.15 -4.03 -6.11
C ILE A 367 -25.27 -3.40 -6.92
N HIS A 368 -25.48 -2.12 -6.70
CA HIS A 368 -26.49 -1.34 -7.41
C HIS A 368 -26.05 0.14 -7.52
N LYS A 369 -26.66 0.84 -8.47
CA LYS A 369 -26.50 2.29 -8.60
C LYS A 369 -27.27 2.98 -7.47
N ILE A 370 -26.62 3.91 -6.77
CA ILE A 370 -27.29 4.83 -5.84
C ILE A 370 -27.81 6.00 -6.66
N GLU A 371 -29.10 6.28 -6.56
CA GLU A 371 -29.79 7.38 -7.23
C GLU A 371 -30.05 8.54 -6.25
N CYS A 372 -30.18 9.78 -6.77
CA CYS A 372 -30.67 10.88 -5.95
C CYS A 372 -32.08 10.56 -5.47
N THR A 373 -32.28 10.44 -4.17
CA THR A 373 -33.63 10.50 -3.61
C THR A 373 -34.14 11.93 -3.80
N ASN A 374 -35.29 12.09 -4.47
CA ASN A 374 -36.00 13.38 -4.68
C ASN A 374 -36.50 14.00 -3.35
N SER A 375 -35.63 14.21 -2.38
CA SER A 375 -35.95 14.86 -1.09
C SER A 375 -35.07 16.07 -0.78
N CYS A 376 -34.56 16.75 -1.82
CA CYS A 376 -33.93 18.08 -1.70
C CYS A 376 -34.72 19.08 -2.55
N THR A 377 -36.03 19.18 -2.31
CA THR A 377 -36.81 20.38 -2.63
C THR A 377 -37.49 20.77 -1.34
N GLU A 378 -36.79 21.61 -0.56
CA GLU A 378 -37.34 22.79 0.13
C GLU A 378 -36.19 23.49 0.84
#